data_42efd0a51d837e30dc8b6943b858b96e
#
_entry.id   42efd0a51d837e30dc8b6943b858b96e
#
_cell.length_a   1.000
_cell.length_b   1.000
_cell.length_c   1.000
_cell.angle_alpha   90.00
_cell.angle_beta   90.00
_cell.angle_gamma   90.00
#
_symmetry.space_group_name_H-M   'P 1'
#
loop_
_entity.id
_entity.type
_entity.pdbx_description
1 polymer ?
#
loop_
_entity_poly.entity_id
_entity_poly.type
_entity_poly.pdbx_seq_one_letter_code
_entity_poly.pdbx_strand_id
1 'polypeptide(L)'
;FPCDEPGCAFRATTASNLKEHKRRHSGERPFPCDEPGCAYSATQSGHLARHKRTHSGERPFPCDKPGCEYSATAASNLTTHKRTHSGERPFPCDEPGCKYSATTASNRTTHKRTHSGERPFPCD
;
A
#
# COMPACT_ATOMS: atom_id res chain seq x y z
N PHE A 1 23.06 -8.62 6.57
CA PHE A 1 23.38 -7.19 6.72
C PHE A 1 22.32 -6.54 7.62
N PRO A 2 22.58 -6.35 8.92
CA PRO A 2 21.66 -5.66 9.82
C PRO A 2 21.64 -4.16 9.56
N CYS A 3 20.50 -3.52 9.85
CA CYS A 3 20.41 -2.05 9.90
C CYS A 3 21.05 -1.57 11.20
N ASP A 4 21.82 -0.49 11.13
CA ASP A 4 22.52 0.12 12.27
C ASP A 4 21.77 1.32 12.87
N GLU A 5 20.59 1.65 12.33
CA GLU A 5 19.76 2.72 12.87
C GLU A 5 19.16 2.31 14.23
N PRO A 6 19.17 3.20 15.22
CA PRO A 6 18.63 2.92 16.55
C PRO A 6 17.18 2.45 16.52
N GLY A 7 16.88 1.31 17.15
CA GLY A 7 15.53 0.75 17.20
C GLY A 7 15.07 0.04 15.93
N CYS A 8 15.90 -0.08 14.90
CA CYS A 8 15.57 -0.77 13.67
C CYS A 8 15.99 -2.25 13.71
N ALA A 9 15.04 -3.16 13.72
CA ALA A 9 15.30 -4.61 13.71
C ALA A 9 15.48 -5.19 12.29
N PHE A 10 15.52 -4.37 11.24
CA PHE A 10 15.60 -4.84 9.86
C PHE A 10 16.95 -5.49 9.54
N ARG A 11 16.92 -6.61 8.83
CA ARG A 11 18.11 -7.32 8.32
C ARG A 11 17.92 -7.60 6.83
N ALA A 12 18.83 -7.09 6.02
CA ALA A 12 18.84 -7.33 4.58
C ALA A 12 19.64 -8.58 4.20
N THR A 13 19.26 -9.22 3.11
CA THR A 13 20.02 -10.33 2.52
C THR A 13 21.23 -9.87 1.72
N THR A 14 21.21 -8.63 1.21
CA THR A 14 22.29 -8.02 0.43
C THR A 14 22.60 -6.60 0.93
N ALA A 15 23.83 -6.13 0.67
CA ALA A 15 24.22 -4.74 0.98
C ALA A 15 23.36 -3.72 0.22
N SER A 16 22.99 -4.03 -1.03
CA SER A 16 22.11 -3.17 -1.84
C SER A 16 20.72 -3.00 -1.20
N ASN A 17 20.13 -4.09 -0.72
CA ASN A 17 18.85 -4.05 -0.02
C ASN A 17 18.94 -3.27 1.30
N LEU A 18 20.07 -3.37 2.00
CA LEU A 18 20.31 -2.56 3.20
C LEU A 18 20.40 -1.07 2.85
N LYS A 19 21.17 -0.70 1.82
CA LYS A 19 21.29 0.69 1.35
C LYS A 19 19.92 1.27 0.99
N GLU A 20 19.11 0.49 0.29
CA GLU A 20 17.75 0.89 -0.09
C GLU A 20 16.85 1.05 1.16
N HIS A 21 16.93 0.11 2.12
CA HIS A 21 16.19 0.21 3.36
C HIS A 21 16.56 1.48 4.16
N LYS A 22 17.85 1.84 4.24
CA LYS A 22 18.31 3.05 4.95
C LYS A 22 17.72 4.35 4.41
N ARG A 23 17.31 4.41 3.15
CA ARG A 23 16.57 5.55 2.59
C ARG A 23 15.25 5.83 3.31
N ARG A 24 14.68 4.85 3.99
CA ARG A 24 13.47 5.05 4.81
C ARG A 24 13.75 5.85 6.08
N HIS A 25 14.98 5.76 6.60
CA HIS A 25 15.42 6.52 7.77
C HIS A 25 15.89 7.92 7.37
N SER A 26 16.68 8.04 6.31
CA SER A 26 17.21 9.31 5.82
C SER A 26 16.16 10.16 5.08
N GLY A 27 15.03 9.58 4.65
CA GLY A 27 14.06 10.27 3.80
C GLY A 27 14.53 10.50 2.37
N GLU A 28 15.70 9.95 1.98
CA GLU A 28 16.25 10.10 0.64
C GLU A 28 15.33 9.49 -0.42
N ARG A 29 14.95 10.28 -1.43
CA ARG A 29 14.10 9.87 -2.55
C ARG A 29 14.78 10.20 -3.88
N PRO A 30 15.71 9.36 -4.36
CA PRO A 30 16.52 9.65 -5.53
C PRO A 30 15.78 9.67 -6.87
N PHE A 31 14.51 9.26 -6.88
CA PHE A 31 13.72 9.11 -8.10
C PHE A 31 12.55 10.11 -8.11
N PRO A 32 12.78 11.38 -8.52
CA PRO A 32 11.71 12.37 -8.65
C PRO A 32 10.82 12.07 -9.87
N CYS A 33 9.54 12.45 -9.78
CA CYS A 33 8.65 12.49 -10.94
C CYS A 33 8.99 13.69 -11.80
N ASP A 34 9.03 13.48 -13.12
CA ASP A 34 9.35 14.48 -14.13
C ASP A 34 8.09 15.14 -14.76
N GLU A 35 6.90 14.73 -14.29
CA GLU A 35 5.65 15.34 -14.75
C GLU A 35 5.48 16.77 -14.21
N PRO A 36 5.10 17.73 -15.06
CA PRO A 36 4.93 19.11 -14.64
C PRO A 36 3.95 19.25 -13.47
N GLY A 37 4.38 19.97 -12.42
CA GLY A 37 3.57 20.20 -11.22
C GLY A 37 3.48 19.01 -10.25
N CYS A 38 4.15 17.89 -10.52
CA CYS A 38 4.16 16.74 -9.62
C CYS A 38 5.35 16.79 -8.65
N ALA A 39 5.07 16.96 -7.37
CA ALA A 39 6.10 16.97 -6.31
C ALA A 39 6.49 15.57 -5.81
N TYR A 40 6.00 14.49 -6.44
CA TYR A 40 6.27 13.13 -5.99
C TYR A 40 7.71 12.71 -6.28
N SER A 41 8.34 12.04 -5.32
CA SER A 41 9.60 11.32 -5.50
C SER A 41 9.55 9.96 -4.79
N ALA A 42 10.31 9.01 -5.29
CA ALA A 42 10.33 7.64 -4.77
C ALA A 42 11.71 7.23 -4.25
N THR A 43 11.75 6.27 -3.35
CA THR A 43 12.99 5.61 -2.87
C THR A 43 13.51 4.58 -3.86
N GLN A 44 12.65 4.10 -4.78
CA GLN A 44 12.94 3.07 -5.78
C GLN A 44 12.40 3.48 -7.15
N SER A 45 13.11 3.11 -8.23
CA SER A 45 12.67 3.36 -9.61
C SER A 45 11.33 2.67 -9.94
N GLY A 46 11.10 1.45 -9.43
CA GLY A 46 9.84 0.73 -9.62
C GLY A 46 8.63 1.42 -8.98
N HIS A 47 8.83 2.10 -7.85
CA HIS A 47 7.78 2.92 -7.23
C HIS A 47 7.47 4.17 -8.06
N LEU A 48 8.50 4.81 -8.64
CA LEU A 48 8.30 5.91 -9.57
C LEU A 48 7.56 5.45 -10.83
N ALA A 49 7.97 4.34 -11.44
CA ALA A 49 7.28 3.79 -12.61
C ALA A 49 5.80 3.51 -12.34
N ARG A 50 5.49 2.92 -11.18
CA ARG A 50 4.09 2.72 -10.75
C ARG A 50 3.35 4.05 -10.54
N HIS A 51 4.01 5.05 -9.95
CA HIS A 51 3.40 6.37 -9.75
C HIS A 51 3.08 7.04 -11.09
N LYS A 52 3.98 7.00 -12.09
CA LYS A 52 3.74 7.57 -13.42
C LYS A 52 2.48 7.05 -14.10
N ARG A 53 2.03 5.85 -13.76
CA ARG A 53 0.72 5.33 -14.23
C ARG A 53 -0.47 6.13 -13.73
N THR A 54 -0.34 6.91 -12.65
CA THR A 54 -1.42 7.81 -12.20
C THR A 54 -1.59 9.00 -13.15
N HIS A 55 -0.52 9.40 -13.85
CA HIS A 55 -0.57 10.46 -14.85
C HIS A 55 -1.03 9.94 -16.21
N SER A 56 -0.50 8.80 -16.65
CA SER A 56 -0.87 8.20 -17.94
C SER A 56 -2.22 7.49 -17.96
N GLY A 57 -2.80 7.18 -16.79
CA GLY A 57 -4.01 6.37 -16.68
C GLY A 57 -3.81 4.89 -17.02
N GLU A 58 -2.55 4.46 -17.26
CA GLU A 58 -2.24 3.08 -17.61
C GLU A 58 -2.62 2.11 -16.48
N ARG A 59 -3.38 1.05 -16.82
CA ARG A 59 -3.83 0.00 -15.90
C ARG A 59 -3.50 -1.38 -16.46
N PRO A 60 -2.25 -1.85 -16.34
CA PRO A 60 -1.79 -3.09 -17.00
C PRO A 60 -2.38 -4.38 -16.45
N PHE A 61 -3.16 -4.32 -15.36
CA PHE A 61 -3.67 -5.49 -14.67
C PHE A 61 -5.21 -5.54 -14.72
N PRO A 62 -5.81 -6.03 -15.83
CA PRO A 62 -7.27 -6.17 -15.95
C PRO A 62 -7.80 -7.31 -15.07
N CYS A 63 -9.04 -7.18 -14.62
CA CYS A 63 -9.76 -8.27 -13.98
C CYS A 63 -10.21 -9.28 -15.04
N ASP A 64 -10.01 -10.57 -14.74
CA ASP A 64 -10.35 -11.69 -15.61
C ASP A 64 -11.78 -12.25 -15.36
N LYS A 65 -12.55 -11.64 -14.45
CA LYS A 65 -13.92 -12.07 -14.18
C LYS A 65 -14.87 -11.57 -15.27
N PRO A 66 -15.72 -12.46 -15.82
CA PRO A 66 -16.71 -12.08 -16.83
C PRO A 66 -17.56 -10.89 -16.37
N GLY A 67 -17.72 -9.89 -17.23
CA GLY A 67 -18.50 -8.68 -16.93
C GLY A 67 -17.85 -7.66 -15.98
N CYS A 68 -16.60 -7.89 -15.57
CA CYS A 68 -15.86 -6.93 -14.73
C CYS A 68 -14.92 -6.08 -15.57
N GLU A 69 -15.19 -4.79 -15.67
CA GLU A 69 -14.37 -3.83 -16.42
C GLU A 69 -13.20 -3.25 -15.59
N TYR A 70 -13.02 -3.72 -14.35
CA TYR A 70 -11.96 -3.21 -13.48
C TYR A 70 -10.57 -3.57 -13.99
N SER A 71 -9.66 -2.60 -13.96
CA SER A 71 -8.22 -2.80 -14.15
C SER A 71 -7.43 -2.01 -13.11
N ALA A 72 -6.26 -2.51 -12.74
CA ALA A 72 -5.43 -1.93 -11.69
C ALA A 72 -4.07 -1.45 -12.22
N THR A 73 -3.48 -0.47 -11.53
CA THR A 73 -2.13 0.03 -11.79
C THR A 73 -1.04 -0.89 -11.23
N ALA A 74 -1.40 -1.82 -10.32
CA ALA A 74 -0.50 -2.79 -9.70
C ALA A 74 -1.19 -4.14 -9.49
N ALA A 75 -0.44 -5.24 -9.59
CA ALA A 75 -0.96 -6.60 -9.39
C ALA A 75 -1.57 -6.82 -7.99
N SER A 76 -0.97 -6.21 -6.94
CA SER A 76 -1.51 -6.27 -5.58
C SER A 76 -2.91 -5.65 -5.45
N ASN A 77 -3.18 -4.57 -6.20
CA ASN A 77 -4.49 -3.94 -6.22
C ASN A 77 -5.52 -4.83 -6.93
N LEU A 78 -5.11 -5.50 -8.02
CA LEU A 78 -5.97 -6.50 -8.68
C LEU A 78 -6.29 -7.66 -7.74
N THR A 79 -5.30 -8.20 -7.01
CA THR A 79 -5.51 -9.28 -6.04
C THR A 79 -6.52 -8.85 -4.96
N THR A 80 -6.40 -7.64 -4.44
CA THR A 80 -7.36 -7.09 -3.47
C THR A 80 -8.75 -6.93 -4.08
N HIS A 81 -8.84 -6.45 -5.33
CA HIS A 81 -10.11 -6.32 -6.03
C HIS A 81 -10.78 -7.69 -6.25
N LYS A 82 -10.04 -8.73 -6.64
CA LYS A 82 -10.59 -10.09 -6.83
C LYS A 82 -11.31 -10.64 -5.59
N ARG A 83 -10.94 -10.18 -4.39
CA ARG A 83 -11.66 -10.52 -3.16
C ARG A 83 -13.11 -10.00 -3.12
N THR A 84 -13.43 -8.97 -3.88
CA THR A 84 -14.84 -8.51 -3.99
C THR A 84 -15.71 -9.52 -4.75
N HIS A 85 -15.11 -10.29 -5.64
CA HIS A 85 -15.80 -11.36 -6.37
C HIS A 85 -15.88 -12.67 -5.58
N SER A 86 -14.82 -13.02 -4.85
CA SER A 86 -14.77 -14.26 -4.05
C SER A 86 -15.43 -14.15 -2.69
N GLY A 87 -15.69 -12.92 -2.21
CA GLY A 87 -16.16 -12.70 -0.84
C GLY A 87 -15.08 -12.95 0.23
N GLU A 88 -13.84 -13.22 -0.16
CA GLU A 88 -12.74 -13.47 0.76
C GLU A 88 -12.44 -12.24 1.64
N ARG A 89 -12.43 -12.45 2.95
CA ARG A 89 -12.15 -11.41 3.96
C ARG A 89 -11.08 -11.90 4.94
N PRO A 90 -9.79 -11.85 4.58
CA PRO A 90 -8.71 -12.44 5.35
C PRO A 90 -8.37 -11.72 6.67
N PHE A 91 -8.99 -10.56 6.93
CA PHE A 91 -8.65 -9.71 8.07
C PHE A 91 -9.85 -9.60 9.03
N PRO A 92 -10.07 -10.59 9.93
CA PRO A 92 -11.13 -10.52 10.93
C PRO A 92 -10.85 -9.40 11.95
N CYS A 93 -11.91 -8.82 12.48
CA CYS A 93 -11.83 -7.95 13.64
C CYS A 93 -11.51 -8.79 14.88
N ASP A 94 -10.60 -8.32 15.72
CA ASP A 94 -10.14 -8.97 16.94
C ASP A 94 -10.86 -8.48 18.20
N GLU A 95 -11.85 -7.59 18.05
CA GLU A 95 -12.67 -7.12 19.18
C GLU A 95 -13.67 -8.21 19.61
N PRO A 96 -13.80 -8.46 20.94
CA PRO A 96 -14.70 -9.48 21.47
C PRO A 96 -16.14 -9.31 20.96
N GLY A 97 -16.72 -10.38 20.42
CA GLY A 97 -18.10 -10.39 19.91
C GLY A 97 -18.29 -9.74 18.52
N CYS A 98 -17.27 -9.13 17.93
CA CYS A 98 -17.35 -8.55 16.58
C CYS A 98 -17.17 -9.63 15.51
N LYS A 99 -18.16 -9.77 14.62
CA LYS A 99 -18.14 -10.72 13.50
C LYS A 99 -17.61 -10.12 12.19
N TYR A 100 -17.16 -8.86 12.22
CA TYR A 100 -16.68 -8.18 11.00
C TYR A 100 -15.35 -8.74 10.54
N SER A 101 -15.22 -8.89 9.22
CA SER A 101 -13.96 -9.18 8.53
C SER A 101 -13.78 -8.26 7.34
N ALA A 102 -12.56 -7.84 7.07
CA ALA A 102 -12.21 -6.93 5.99
C ALA A 102 -11.43 -7.62 4.86
N THR A 103 -11.48 -7.06 3.67
CA THR A 103 -10.69 -7.48 2.52
C THR A 103 -9.23 -7.02 2.61
N THR A 104 -8.94 -5.98 3.42
CA THR A 104 -7.59 -5.44 3.65
C THR A 104 -7.36 -5.13 5.13
N ALA A 105 -6.08 -5.13 5.54
CA ALA A 105 -5.70 -4.73 6.90
C ALA A 105 -6.09 -3.26 7.22
N SER A 106 -5.98 -2.36 6.22
CA SER A 106 -6.38 -0.95 6.39
C SER A 106 -7.88 -0.81 6.67
N ASN A 107 -8.72 -1.57 5.95
CA ASN A 107 -10.17 -1.56 6.19
C ASN A 107 -10.52 -2.11 7.58
N ARG A 108 -9.79 -3.14 8.07
CA ARG A 108 -9.94 -3.61 9.45
C ARG A 108 -9.58 -2.53 10.45
N THR A 109 -8.45 -1.83 10.25
CA THR A 109 -8.02 -0.72 11.14
C THR A 109 -9.06 0.40 11.16
N THR A 110 -9.60 0.78 10.00
CA THR A 110 -10.67 1.78 9.92
C THR A 110 -11.93 1.31 10.67
N HIS A 111 -12.31 0.04 10.49
CA HIS A 111 -13.45 -0.53 11.21
C HIS A 111 -13.24 -0.53 12.75
N LYS A 112 -12.03 -0.83 13.24
CA LYS A 112 -11.73 -0.80 14.68
C LYS A 112 -12.01 0.56 15.33
N ARG A 113 -11.96 1.66 14.58
CA ARG A 113 -12.34 2.99 15.07
C ARG A 113 -13.83 3.08 15.47
N THR A 114 -14.68 2.22 14.92
CA THR A 114 -16.09 2.17 15.34
C THR A 114 -16.26 1.62 16.78
N HIS A 115 -15.31 0.82 17.24
CA HIS A 115 -15.28 0.32 18.62
C HIS A 115 -14.65 1.31 19.58
N SER A 116 -13.57 1.99 19.18
CA SER A 116 -12.88 2.99 20.02
C SER A 116 -13.56 4.37 20.02
N GLY A 117 -14.48 4.64 19.07
CA GLY A 117 -15.07 5.97 18.90
C GLY A 117 -14.12 7.02 18.35
N GLU A 118 -12.90 6.64 17.95
CA GLU A 118 -11.90 7.55 17.39
C GLU A 118 -12.38 8.18 16.09
N ARG A 119 -12.42 9.52 16.05
CA ARG A 119 -12.76 10.33 14.89
C ARG A 119 -11.58 11.26 14.55
N PRO A 120 -10.55 10.78 13.82
CA PRO A 120 -9.32 11.57 13.58
C PRO A 120 -9.53 12.76 12.63
N PHE A 121 -10.68 12.82 11.95
CA PHE A 121 -11.02 13.91 11.02
C PHE A 121 -12.30 14.59 11.53
N PRO A 122 -12.19 15.76 12.22
CA PRO A 122 -13.37 16.57 12.56
C PRO A 122 -14.00 17.13 11.27
N CYS A 123 -15.31 17.26 11.25
CA CYS A 123 -16.00 18.08 10.25
C CYS A 123 -15.83 19.54 10.65
N ASP A 124 -15.39 20.40 9.73
CA ASP A 124 -15.38 21.86 9.84
C ASP A 124 -16.81 22.41 9.75
#